data_b5f75b3a0035c3f47338ddc01ca930ae
#
_entry.id   b5f75b3a0035c3f47338ddc01ca930ae
#
_cell.length_a   1.000
_cell.length_b   1.000
_cell.length_c   1.000
_cell.angle_alpha   90.00
_cell.angle_beta   90.00
_cell.angle_gamma   90.00
#
_symmetry.space_group_name_H-M   'P 1'
#
loop_
_entity.id
_entity.type
_entity.pdbx_description
1 polymer ?
#
loop_
_entity_poly.entity_id
_entity_poly.type
_entity_poly.pdbx_seq_one_letter_code
_entity_poly.pdbx_strand_id
1 'polypeptide(L)'
;MRRRCALYGVTRPGYYAWRIRGESARQGQDRTLLRTIRAGCEGSRATYGSPRIHRALRAAGTRVSRRRVERLMREAGLRARAAKLYRAIPGLHAFFTSVPNRKLARVVTGPDQVWVGDITYLKVGTAWRYLAVVMDRYSRRIVGWSMGGYKDARLTLAALNHAVCNRRPRPGLIFHTDRGIEYAAYAFRDRLATLGFVQSMNRPREVTDNAHMESFFHSMKTDVVHGVSLASHADVTRLLRRYIPYYNRVRLHSGLDYRSPVDYEVRRA
;
A
#
# COMPACT_ATOMS: atom_id res chain seq x y z
N MET A 1 54.03 15.73 6.93
CA MET A 1 53.53 14.37 6.74
C MET A 1 53.85 13.40 7.91
N ARG A 2 55.15 13.31 8.36
CA ARG A 2 55.50 12.41 9.49
C ARG A 2 54.62 12.60 10.74
N ARG A 3 54.48 13.86 11.25
CA ARG A 3 53.62 14.18 12.41
C ARG A 3 52.16 13.82 12.22
N ARG A 4 51.60 14.01 10.99
CA ARG A 4 50.20 13.67 10.72
C ARG A 4 49.95 12.14 10.71
N CYS A 5 50.89 11.37 10.10
CA CYS A 5 50.79 9.90 10.11
C CYS A 5 50.90 9.33 11.53
N ALA A 6 51.77 9.89 12.36
CA ALA A 6 51.91 9.50 13.76
C ALA A 6 50.62 9.79 14.56
N LEU A 7 50.02 10.98 14.34
CA LEU A 7 48.75 11.37 15.01
C LEU A 7 47.58 10.41 14.71
N TYR A 8 47.51 9.86 13.49
CA TYR A 8 46.45 8.92 13.07
C TYR A 8 46.87 7.48 13.16
N GLY A 9 48.01 7.15 13.76
CA GLY A 9 48.46 5.77 13.93
C GLY A 9 48.71 5.01 12.61
N VAL A 10 49.01 5.71 11.50
CA VAL A 10 49.21 5.09 10.18
C VAL A 10 50.68 5.24 9.74
N THR A 11 51.19 4.24 9.02
CA THR A 11 52.55 4.33 8.43
C THR A 11 52.55 5.22 7.20
N ARG A 12 53.68 5.93 6.93
CA ARG A 12 53.83 6.75 5.70
C ARG A 12 53.62 5.94 4.43
N PRO A 13 54.22 4.78 4.24
CA PRO A 13 53.93 3.91 3.08
C PRO A 13 52.47 3.56 2.98
N GLY A 14 51.81 3.17 4.08
CA GLY A 14 50.37 2.87 4.12
C GLY A 14 49.49 4.07 3.67
N TYR A 15 49.83 5.29 4.11
CA TYR A 15 49.12 6.47 3.67
C TYR A 15 49.27 6.73 2.15
N TYR A 16 50.47 6.63 1.62
CA TYR A 16 50.70 6.83 0.17
C TYR A 16 50.06 5.70 -0.66
N ALA A 17 50.18 4.42 -0.24
CA ALA A 17 49.53 3.31 -0.88
C ALA A 17 47.99 3.50 -0.90
N TRP A 18 47.37 3.97 0.23
CA TRP A 18 45.95 4.29 0.27
C TRP A 18 45.60 5.44 -0.69
N ARG A 19 46.40 6.48 -0.74
CA ARG A 19 46.17 7.66 -1.61
C ARG A 19 46.23 7.35 -3.09
N ILE A 20 47.09 6.41 -3.50
CA ILE A 20 47.29 6.00 -4.90
C ILE A 20 46.34 4.86 -5.28
N ARG A 21 45.75 4.17 -4.30
CA ARG A 21 44.90 3.01 -4.54
C ARG A 21 43.67 3.40 -5.36
N GLY A 22 43.57 2.85 -6.56
CA GLY A 22 42.41 2.96 -7.42
C GLY A 22 41.14 2.32 -6.81
N GLU A 23 40.04 2.48 -7.48
CA GLU A 23 38.76 1.89 -7.09
C GLU A 23 38.87 0.35 -7.00
N SER A 24 38.44 -0.21 -5.86
CA SER A 24 38.44 -1.67 -5.72
C SER A 24 37.36 -2.31 -6.61
N ALA A 25 37.56 -3.57 -7.01
CA ALA A 25 36.56 -4.34 -7.78
C ALA A 25 35.17 -4.31 -7.11
N ARG A 26 35.16 -4.35 -5.77
CA ARG A 26 33.91 -4.25 -4.99
C ARG A 26 33.23 -2.89 -5.12
N GLN A 27 33.99 -1.80 -5.13
CA GLN A 27 33.43 -0.45 -5.32
C GLN A 27 32.87 -0.28 -6.74
N GLY A 28 33.54 -0.82 -7.76
CA GLY A 28 33.04 -0.84 -9.14
C GLY A 28 31.72 -1.62 -9.26
N GLN A 29 31.63 -2.79 -8.62
CA GLN A 29 30.38 -3.56 -8.54
C GLN A 29 29.27 -2.80 -7.78
N ASP A 30 29.61 -2.13 -6.68
CA ASP A 30 28.66 -1.34 -5.90
C ASP A 30 28.12 -0.16 -6.71
N ARG A 31 28.97 0.49 -7.51
CA ARG A 31 28.58 1.58 -8.41
C ARG A 31 27.59 1.10 -9.48
N THR A 32 27.86 -0.04 -10.11
CA THR A 32 26.95 -0.64 -11.11
C THR A 32 25.61 -1.03 -10.46
N LEU A 33 25.66 -1.71 -9.31
CA LEU A 33 24.47 -2.10 -8.56
C LEU A 33 23.64 -0.89 -8.12
N LEU A 34 24.30 0.19 -7.72
CA LEU A 34 23.62 1.42 -7.33
C LEU A 34 22.83 2.06 -8.47
N ARG A 35 23.32 2.00 -9.71
CA ARG A 35 22.56 2.46 -10.90
C ARG A 35 21.27 1.66 -11.05
N THR A 36 21.32 0.34 -10.92
CA THR A 36 20.13 -0.52 -11.01
C THR A 36 19.17 -0.27 -9.85
N ILE A 37 19.68 -0.03 -8.64
CA ILE A 37 18.86 0.37 -7.47
C ILE A 37 18.14 1.69 -7.73
N ARG A 38 18.83 2.71 -8.30
CA ARG A 38 18.22 4.00 -8.65
C ARG A 38 17.10 3.85 -9.66
N ALA A 39 17.35 3.10 -10.74
CA ALA A 39 16.32 2.80 -11.74
C ALA A 39 15.09 2.12 -11.12
N GLY A 40 15.30 1.15 -10.20
CA GLY A 40 14.21 0.52 -9.46
C GLY A 40 13.45 1.47 -8.54
N CYS A 41 14.15 2.41 -7.89
CA CYS A 41 13.51 3.45 -7.07
C CYS A 41 12.68 4.41 -7.93
N GLU A 42 13.20 4.84 -9.07
CA GLU A 42 12.53 5.74 -10.01
C GLU A 42 11.30 5.05 -10.64
N GLY A 43 11.47 3.83 -11.14
CA GLY A 43 10.38 3.04 -11.71
C GLY A 43 9.24 2.76 -10.73
N SER A 44 9.58 2.64 -9.43
CA SER A 44 8.57 2.53 -8.36
C SER A 44 8.08 3.89 -7.83
N ARG A 45 8.44 5.01 -8.45
CA ARG A 45 8.12 6.38 -7.99
C ARG A 45 8.54 6.62 -6.53
N ALA A 46 9.70 6.11 -6.14
CA ALA A 46 10.23 6.13 -4.77
C ALA A 46 9.31 5.49 -3.71
N THR A 47 8.45 4.53 -4.08
CA THR A 47 7.60 3.82 -3.11
C THR A 47 8.25 2.56 -2.55
N TYR A 48 9.30 2.06 -3.21
CA TYR A 48 10.00 0.84 -2.80
C TYR A 48 11.15 1.13 -1.84
N GLY A 49 11.07 0.59 -0.62
CA GLY A 49 12.22 0.50 0.30
C GLY A 49 13.11 -0.70 -0.03
N SER A 50 14.21 -0.84 0.73
CA SER A 50 15.22 -1.89 0.50
C SER A 50 14.68 -3.31 0.37
N PRO A 51 13.62 -3.75 1.09
CA PRO A 51 13.09 -5.10 0.90
C PRO A 51 12.47 -5.34 -0.48
N ARG A 52 11.70 -4.36 -1.00
CA ARG A 52 11.07 -4.45 -2.33
C ARG A 52 12.09 -4.30 -3.45
N ILE A 53 13.03 -3.36 -3.33
CA ILE A 53 14.15 -3.20 -4.27
C ILE A 53 14.98 -4.49 -4.33
N HIS A 54 15.33 -5.08 -3.19
CA HIS A 54 16.05 -6.36 -3.15
C HIS A 54 15.29 -7.47 -3.89
N ARG A 55 13.96 -7.56 -3.68
CA ARG A 55 13.13 -8.57 -4.34
C ARG A 55 13.06 -8.36 -5.85
N ALA A 56 12.90 -7.11 -6.30
CA ALA A 56 12.88 -6.74 -7.72
C ALA A 56 14.23 -7.08 -8.40
N LEU A 57 15.37 -6.77 -7.76
CA LEU A 57 16.69 -7.12 -8.25
C LEU A 57 16.86 -8.64 -8.40
N ARG A 58 16.40 -9.42 -7.43
CA ARG A 58 16.45 -10.88 -7.51
C ARG A 58 15.58 -11.44 -8.62
N ALA A 59 14.40 -10.90 -8.82
CA ALA A 59 13.49 -11.26 -9.92
C ALA A 59 14.11 -10.95 -11.29
N ALA A 60 14.92 -9.89 -11.38
CA ALA A 60 15.71 -9.54 -12.56
C ALA A 60 17.05 -10.31 -12.67
N GLY A 61 17.26 -11.40 -11.90
CA GLY A 61 18.44 -12.24 -11.95
C GLY A 61 19.67 -11.72 -11.19
N THR A 62 19.58 -10.57 -10.51
CA THR A 62 20.72 -10.01 -9.78
C THR A 62 20.86 -10.65 -8.39
N ARG A 63 21.92 -11.43 -8.18
CA ARG A 63 22.23 -12.03 -6.86
C ARG A 63 22.89 -11.00 -5.95
N VAL A 64 22.17 -10.52 -4.96
CA VAL A 64 22.63 -9.54 -3.97
C VAL A 64 21.99 -9.79 -2.62
N SER A 65 22.70 -9.48 -1.52
CA SER A 65 22.11 -9.56 -0.18
C SER A 65 21.28 -8.29 0.12
N ARG A 66 20.21 -8.46 0.90
CA ARG A 66 19.38 -7.34 1.35
C ARG A 66 20.21 -6.27 2.09
N ARG A 67 21.15 -6.69 2.95
CA ARG A 67 22.03 -5.77 3.70
C ARG A 67 22.87 -4.88 2.77
N ARG A 68 23.36 -5.44 1.64
CA ARG A 68 24.14 -4.67 0.65
C ARG A 68 23.27 -3.63 -0.05
N VAL A 69 22.03 -3.98 -0.43
CA VAL A 69 21.05 -3.05 -1.01
C VAL A 69 20.72 -1.93 -0.02
N GLU A 70 20.45 -2.28 1.24
CA GLU A 70 20.12 -1.32 2.29
C GLU A 70 21.27 -0.33 2.55
N ARG A 71 22.51 -0.81 2.61
CA ARG A 71 23.69 0.03 2.76
C ARG A 71 23.83 1.01 1.59
N LEU A 72 23.75 0.52 0.34
CA LEU A 72 23.88 1.36 -0.85
C LEU A 72 22.77 2.40 -0.96
N MET A 73 21.52 2.02 -0.64
CA MET A 73 20.42 2.97 -0.60
C MET A 73 20.66 4.07 0.43
N ARG A 74 21.14 3.74 1.63
CA ARG A 74 21.44 4.69 2.71
C ARG A 74 22.59 5.62 2.32
N GLU A 75 23.70 5.09 1.80
CA GLU A 75 24.86 5.88 1.35
C GLU A 75 24.49 6.84 0.21
N ALA A 76 23.58 6.45 -0.68
CA ALA A 76 23.11 7.27 -1.79
C ALA A 76 21.92 8.20 -1.43
N GLY A 77 21.47 8.22 -0.16
CA GLY A 77 20.34 9.05 0.27
C GLY A 77 18.97 8.60 -0.28
N LEU A 78 18.89 7.39 -0.85
CA LEU A 78 17.67 6.85 -1.44
C LEU A 78 16.74 6.35 -0.32
N ARG A 79 15.61 7.02 -0.17
CA ARG A 79 14.59 6.68 0.83
C ARG A 79 13.23 6.49 0.16
N ALA A 80 12.52 5.45 0.59
CA ALA A 80 11.11 5.31 0.22
C ALA A 80 10.29 6.44 0.86
N ARG A 81 9.25 6.90 0.17
CA ARG A 81 8.29 7.82 0.74
C ARG A 81 7.63 7.18 1.96
N ALA A 82 7.69 7.84 3.10
CA ALA A 82 7.03 7.42 4.34
C ALA A 82 6.01 8.47 4.75
N ALA A 83 4.76 8.06 5.01
CA ALA A 83 3.76 8.94 5.60
C ALA A 83 3.88 8.98 7.12
N LYS A 84 3.70 10.15 7.72
CA LYS A 84 3.49 10.25 9.16
C LYS A 84 2.10 9.67 9.49
N LEU A 85 2.04 8.71 10.41
CA LEU A 85 0.79 8.13 10.90
C LEU A 85 -0.08 9.22 11.56
N TYR A 86 -1.27 9.49 11.00
CA TYR A 86 -2.30 10.24 11.70
C TYR A 86 -3.00 9.31 12.71
N ARG A 87 -2.98 9.67 13.99
CA ARG A 87 -3.81 8.98 14.99
C ARG A 87 -5.29 9.22 14.69
N ALA A 88 -6.07 8.14 14.59
CA ALA A 88 -7.53 8.22 14.51
C ALA A 88 -8.10 8.86 15.79
N ILE A 89 -9.08 9.73 15.64
CA ILE A 89 -9.82 10.35 16.77
C ILE A 89 -10.88 9.35 17.22
N PRO A 90 -10.90 8.91 18.50
CA PRO A 90 -11.94 8.04 19.01
C PRO A 90 -13.20 8.84 19.33
N GLY A 91 -14.36 8.51 18.77
CA GLY A 91 -15.58 9.23 19.14
C GLY A 91 -16.94 8.75 18.63
N LEU A 92 -17.05 7.71 17.82
CA LEU A 92 -18.34 7.34 17.21
C LEU A 92 -18.76 5.87 17.40
N HIS A 93 -18.45 5.27 18.53
CA HIS A 93 -18.59 3.82 18.71
C HIS A 93 -19.88 3.31 19.40
N ALA A 94 -20.89 4.13 19.59
CA ALA A 94 -22.02 3.75 20.45
C ALA A 94 -23.25 3.12 19.75
N PHE A 95 -23.25 2.96 18.42
CA PHE A 95 -24.53 2.70 17.74
C PHE A 95 -24.76 1.32 17.10
N PHE A 96 -23.79 0.42 17.06
CA PHE A 96 -23.97 -0.80 16.26
C PHE A 96 -23.75 -2.10 17.04
N THR A 97 -24.78 -2.60 17.71
CA THR A 97 -24.74 -3.87 18.43
C THR A 97 -25.27 -5.08 17.64
N SER A 98 -25.94 -4.85 16.50
CA SER A 98 -26.71 -5.91 15.83
C SER A 98 -26.00 -6.69 14.71
N VAL A 99 -24.91 -6.20 14.14
CA VAL A 99 -24.20 -6.91 13.06
C VAL A 99 -22.91 -7.52 13.60
N PRO A 100 -22.82 -8.89 13.64
CA PRO A 100 -21.63 -9.57 14.15
C PRO A 100 -20.46 -9.49 13.18
N ASN A 101 -19.24 -9.65 13.71
CA ASN A 101 -18.04 -9.81 12.88
C ASN A 101 -17.95 -11.25 12.35
N ARG A 102 -18.49 -11.48 11.15
CA ARG A 102 -18.46 -12.78 10.46
C ARG A 102 -17.14 -13.04 9.73
N LYS A 103 -16.31 -12.01 9.52
CA LYS A 103 -15.01 -12.11 8.87
C LYS A 103 -14.03 -12.95 9.69
N LEU A 104 -14.07 -12.86 11.01
CA LEU A 104 -13.14 -13.59 11.89
C LEU A 104 -13.36 -15.09 11.85
N ALA A 105 -14.61 -15.53 11.68
CA ALA A 105 -14.96 -16.96 11.61
C ALA A 105 -14.69 -17.58 10.24
N ARG A 106 -14.36 -16.79 9.20
CA ARG A 106 -14.17 -17.29 7.83
C ARG A 106 -12.70 -17.43 7.48
N VAL A 107 -12.25 -18.64 7.24
CA VAL A 107 -10.99 -18.90 6.55
C VAL A 107 -11.21 -18.58 5.07
N VAL A 108 -10.43 -17.64 4.53
CA VAL A 108 -10.54 -17.20 3.14
C VAL A 108 -9.56 -18.02 2.30
N THR A 109 -10.10 -18.87 1.43
CA THR A 109 -9.32 -19.78 0.59
C THR A 109 -9.18 -19.35 -0.86
N GLY A 110 -9.97 -18.36 -1.30
CA GLY A 110 -9.96 -17.85 -2.66
C GLY A 110 -10.56 -16.45 -2.78
N PRO A 111 -10.48 -15.86 -3.97
CA PRO A 111 -11.04 -14.54 -4.25
C PRO A 111 -12.57 -14.54 -4.14
N ASP A 112 -13.12 -13.35 -3.96
CA ASP A 112 -14.57 -13.07 -3.94
C ASP A 112 -15.37 -13.83 -2.86
N GLN A 113 -14.71 -14.26 -1.78
CA GLN A 113 -15.36 -14.83 -0.60
C GLN A 113 -15.63 -13.77 0.48
N VAL A 114 -14.71 -12.85 0.67
CA VAL A 114 -14.82 -11.75 1.63
C VAL A 114 -14.28 -10.49 1.00
N TRP A 115 -15.13 -9.48 0.86
CA TRP A 115 -14.72 -8.14 0.53
C TRP A 115 -14.71 -7.25 1.77
N VAL A 116 -13.77 -6.32 1.83
CA VAL A 116 -13.67 -5.31 2.87
C VAL A 116 -13.87 -3.93 2.27
N GLY A 117 -14.73 -3.14 2.89
CA GLY A 117 -15.03 -1.76 2.50
C GLY A 117 -14.59 -0.77 3.55
N ASP A 118 -14.09 0.40 3.11
CA ASP A 118 -13.74 1.50 4.01
C ASP A 118 -13.69 2.83 3.26
N ILE A 119 -13.75 3.93 4.01
CA ILE A 119 -13.72 5.30 3.48
C ILE A 119 -12.54 6.05 4.07
N THR A 120 -11.79 6.71 3.21
CA THR A 120 -10.81 7.70 3.64
C THR A 120 -11.14 9.08 3.10
N TYR A 121 -10.52 10.10 3.68
CA TYR A 121 -10.63 11.47 3.20
C TYR A 121 -9.30 11.98 2.67
N LEU A 122 -9.38 12.83 1.66
CA LEU A 122 -8.26 13.49 1.00
C LEU A 122 -8.50 14.99 0.99
N LYS A 123 -7.47 15.78 1.32
CA LYS A 123 -7.53 17.23 1.19
C LYS A 123 -7.21 17.61 -0.27
N VAL A 124 -8.12 18.32 -0.91
CA VAL A 124 -8.02 18.74 -2.31
C VAL A 124 -8.25 20.25 -2.36
N GLY A 125 -7.19 21.01 -2.57
CA GLY A 125 -7.23 22.45 -2.37
C GLY A 125 -7.69 22.80 -0.95
N THR A 126 -8.73 23.57 -0.81
CA THR A 126 -9.36 23.93 0.49
C THR A 126 -10.45 22.97 0.95
N ALA A 127 -10.89 22.04 0.09
CA ALA A 127 -12.02 21.16 0.37
C ALA A 127 -11.60 19.73 0.70
N TRP A 128 -12.43 19.02 1.46
CA TRP A 128 -12.29 17.59 1.70
C TRP A 128 -13.03 16.80 0.62
N ARG A 129 -12.44 15.69 0.22
CA ARG A 129 -13.04 14.67 -0.65
C ARG A 129 -12.96 13.33 0.03
N TYR A 130 -13.96 12.49 -0.23
CA TYR A 130 -14.09 11.17 0.37
C TYR A 130 -13.89 10.11 -0.70
N LEU A 131 -13.10 9.10 -0.38
CA LEU A 131 -12.80 7.96 -1.24
C LEU A 131 -13.30 6.70 -0.55
N ALA A 132 -14.35 6.08 -1.08
CA ALA A 132 -14.78 4.75 -0.68
C ALA A 132 -14.06 3.71 -1.55
N VAL A 133 -13.59 2.65 -0.93
CA VAL A 133 -12.84 1.58 -1.58
C VAL A 133 -13.38 0.22 -1.15
N VAL A 134 -13.44 -0.71 -2.08
CA VAL A 134 -13.76 -2.12 -1.86
C VAL A 134 -12.55 -2.96 -2.26
N MET A 135 -12.08 -3.79 -1.33
CA MET A 135 -10.92 -4.66 -1.50
C MET A 135 -11.31 -6.12 -1.30
N ASP A 136 -10.82 -7.00 -2.15
CA ASP A 136 -10.86 -8.43 -1.89
C ASP A 136 -9.86 -8.79 -0.78
N ARG A 137 -10.34 -9.47 0.27
CA ARG A 137 -9.50 -9.82 1.43
C ARG A 137 -8.43 -10.85 1.11
N TYR A 138 -8.71 -11.77 0.19
CA TYR A 138 -7.79 -12.84 -0.18
C TYR A 138 -6.54 -12.30 -0.87
N SER A 139 -6.77 -11.52 -1.91
CA SER A 139 -5.70 -11.01 -2.79
C SER A 139 -5.23 -9.59 -2.46
N ARG A 140 -5.97 -8.87 -1.62
CA ARG A 140 -5.80 -7.41 -1.40
C ARG A 140 -6.03 -6.58 -2.67
N ARG A 141 -6.68 -7.15 -3.68
CA ARG A 141 -7.02 -6.45 -4.91
C ARG A 141 -8.11 -5.43 -4.66
N ILE A 142 -7.91 -4.22 -5.15
CA ILE A 142 -8.97 -3.21 -5.16
C ILE A 142 -9.92 -3.58 -6.29
N VAL A 143 -11.14 -3.95 -5.94
CA VAL A 143 -12.17 -4.41 -6.86
C VAL A 143 -13.18 -3.32 -7.22
N GLY A 144 -13.35 -2.32 -6.35
CA GLY A 144 -14.21 -1.18 -6.59
C GLY A 144 -13.79 0.06 -5.81
N TRP A 145 -14.14 1.23 -6.31
CA TRP A 145 -13.91 2.50 -5.64
C TRP A 145 -14.83 3.58 -6.17
N SER A 146 -15.06 4.60 -5.37
CA SER A 146 -15.79 5.82 -5.75
C SER A 146 -15.25 7.01 -4.96
N MET A 147 -15.27 8.19 -5.57
CA MET A 147 -14.87 9.43 -4.91
C MET A 147 -15.97 10.48 -5.00
N GLY A 148 -16.21 11.19 -3.90
CA GLY A 148 -17.27 12.19 -3.79
C GLY A 148 -16.94 13.34 -2.85
N GLY A 149 -17.84 14.35 -2.84
CA GLY A 149 -17.74 15.50 -1.94
C GLY A 149 -18.31 15.24 -0.55
N TYR A 150 -19.08 14.19 -0.37
CA TYR A 150 -19.76 13.86 0.88
C TYR A 150 -19.49 12.41 1.28
N LYS A 151 -19.42 12.18 2.60
CA LYS A 151 -19.34 10.86 3.20
C LYS A 151 -20.77 10.37 3.46
N ASP A 152 -21.38 9.77 2.45
CA ASP A 152 -22.77 9.30 2.50
C ASP A 152 -22.94 7.90 1.89
N ALA A 153 -24.16 7.35 2.00
CA ALA A 153 -24.48 6.03 1.47
C ALA A 153 -24.37 5.95 -0.06
N ARG A 154 -24.54 7.06 -0.80
CA ARG A 154 -24.38 7.08 -2.27
C ARG A 154 -22.95 6.80 -2.66
N LEU A 155 -21.99 7.33 -1.88
CA LEU A 155 -20.57 7.09 -2.11
C LEU A 155 -20.21 5.60 -1.96
N THR A 156 -20.68 4.96 -0.88
CA THR A 156 -20.42 3.54 -0.61
C THR A 156 -21.13 2.62 -1.58
N LEU A 157 -22.37 2.96 -1.97
CA LEU A 157 -23.12 2.23 -3.00
C LEU A 157 -22.43 2.30 -4.38
N ALA A 158 -21.92 3.46 -4.76
CA ALA A 158 -21.19 3.61 -6.02
C ALA A 158 -19.93 2.73 -6.03
N ALA A 159 -19.17 2.68 -4.94
CA ALA A 159 -18.00 1.81 -4.80
C ALA A 159 -18.37 0.32 -4.84
N LEU A 160 -19.45 -0.08 -4.16
CA LEU A 160 -19.98 -1.46 -4.17
C LEU A 160 -20.42 -1.86 -5.59
N ASN A 161 -21.23 -1.03 -6.26
CA ASN A 161 -21.69 -1.32 -7.61
C ASN A 161 -20.53 -1.41 -8.61
N HIS A 162 -19.52 -0.54 -8.48
CA HIS A 162 -18.29 -0.64 -9.27
C HIS A 162 -17.59 -1.99 -9.06
N ALA A 163 -17.47 -2.45 -7.79
CA ALA A 163 -16.90 -3.75 -7.47
C ALA A 163 -17.70 -4.92 -8.07
N VAL A 164 -19.03 -4.88 -7.94
CA VAL A 164 -19.93 -5.90 -8.49
C VAL A 164 -19.83 -5.97 -10.02
N CYS A 165 -19.81 -4.84 -10.72
CA CYS A 165 -19.62 -4.81 -12.16
C CYS A 165 -18.28 -5.42 -12.60
N ASN A 166 -17.21 -5.16 -11.85
CA ASN A 166 -15.87 -5.65 -12.18
C ASN A 166 -15.69 -7.15 -11.91
N ARG A 167 -16.34 -7.70 -10.89
CA ARG A 167 -16.07 -9.06 -10.39
C ARG A 167 -17.20 -10.04 -10.59
N ARG A 168 -18.46 -9.56 -10.61
CA ARG A 168 -19.68 -10.40 -10.69
C ARG A 168 -19.66 -11.56 -9.69
N PRO A 169 -19.47 -11.29 -8.40
CA PRO A 169 -19.30 -12.33 -7.38
C PRO A 169 -20.60 -13.11 -7.18
N ARG A 170 -20.47 -14.32 -6.70
CA ARG A 170 -21.61 -15.17 -6.36
C ARG A 170 -22.31 -14.70 -5.08
N PRO A 171 -23.61 -14.98 -4.90
CA PRO A 171 -24.29 -14.81 -3.61
C PRO A 171 -23.55 -15.55 -2.47
N GLY A 172 -23.69 -15.04 -1.24
CA GLY A 172 -22.99 -15.58 -0.07
C GLY A 172 -21.65 -14.92 0.24
N LEU A 173 -21.19 -13.97 -0.61
CA LEU A 173 -20.03 -13.14 -0.32
C LEU A 173 -20.23 -12.37 1.00
N ILE A 174 -19.22 -12.38 1.88
CA ILE A 174 -19.22 -11.57 3.10
C ILE A 174 -18.68 -10.17 2.77
N PHE A 175 -19.51 -9.15 2.99
CA PHE A 175 -19.09 -7.75 2.87
C PHE A 175 -18.82 -7.17 4.25
N HIS A 176 -17.56 -6.92 4.56
CA HIS A 176 -17.10 -6.48 5.88
C HIS A 176 -16.69 -5.00 5.88
N THR A 177 -17.15 -4.25 6.88
CA THR A 177 -16.85 -2.81 7.03
C THR A 177 -16.56 -2.44 8.48
N ASP A 178 -16.10 -1.21 8.67
CA ASP A 178 -16.22 -0.55 9.96
C ASP A 178 -17.70 -0.28 10.31
N ARG A 179 -17.95 0.39 11.45
CA ARG A 179 -19.30 0.77 11.90
C ARG A 179 -19.69 2.15 11.42
N GLY A 180 -19.32 2.53 10.19
CA GLY A 180 -19.76 3.77 9.58
C GLY A 180 -21.27 3.81 9.33
N ILE A 181 -21.90 4.96 9.58
CA ILE A 181 -23.35 5.13 9.39
C ILE A 181 -23.77 4.95 7.92
N GLU A 182 -22.89 5.25 6.98
CA GLU A 182 -23.06 5.06 5.56
C GLU A 182 -23.23 3.60 5.15
N TYR A 183 -22.61 2.65 5.87
CA TYR A 183 -22.77 1.21 5.68
C TYR A 183 -23.98 0.63 6.42
N ALA A 184 -24.51 1.37 7.40
CA ALA A 184 -25.75 1.01 8.11
C ALA A 184 -27.00 1.56 7.41
N ALA A 185 -26.86 2.45 6.45
CA ALA A 185 -27.95 3.06 5.70
C ALA A 185 -28.81 1.97 5.03
N TYR A 186 -30.14 2.17 5.06
CA TYR A 186 -31.11 1.23 4.48
C TYR A 186 -30.75 0.87 3.03
N ALA A 187 -30.53 1.86 2.19
CA ALA A 187 -30.19 1.64 0.77
C ALA A 187 -28.94 0.76 0.56
N PHE A 188 -27.93 0.89 1.43
CA PHE A 188 -26.73 0.05 1.34
C PHE A 188 -27.03 -1.40 1.77
N ARG A 189 -27.76 -1.57 2.85
CA ARG A 189 -28.18 -2.89 3.37
C ARG A 189 -29.10 -3.62 2.40
N ASP A 190 -30.07 -2.91 1.84
CA ASP A 190 -30.98 -3.41 0.82
C ASP A 190 -30.24 -3.88 -0.43
N ARG A 191 -29.25 -3.11 -0.87
CA ARG A 191 -28.39 -3.50 -1.99
C ARG A 191 -27.59 -4.76 -1.70
N LEU A 192 -27.02 -4.92 -0.49
CA LEU A 192 -26.35 -6.16 -0.10
C LEU A 192 -27.30 -7.35 -0.11
N ALA A 193 -28.53 -7.17 0.42
CA ALA A 193 -29.55 -8.22 0.43
C ALA A 193 -29.95 -8.63 -0.99
N THR A 194 -30.19 -7.66 -1.89
CA THR A 194 -30.50 -7.93 -3.31
C THR A 194 -29.39 -8.71 -4.02
N LEU A 195 -28.13 -8.50 -3.63
CA LEU A 195 -26.98 -9.24 -4.16
C LEU A 195 -26.78 -10.61 -3.48
N GLY A 196 -27.56 -10.92 -2.45
CA GLY A 196 -27.36 -12.12 -1.62
C GLY A 196 -26.06 -12.07 -0.80
N PHE A 197 -25.54 -10.88 -0.50
CA PHE A 197 -24.31 -10.72 0.29
C PHE A 197 -24.61 -10.70 1.79
N VAL A 198 -23.66 -11.21 2.57
CA VAL A 198 -23.77 -11.26 4.03
C VAL A 198 -23.02 -10.07 4.63
N GLN A 199 -23.75 -9.17 5.27
CA GLN A 199 -23.14 -8.02 5.95
C GLN A 199 -22.36 -8.46 7.20
N SER A 200 -21.19 -7.89 7.40
CA SER A 200 -20.30 -8.08 8.54
C SER A 200 -19.69 -6.74 8.97
N MET A 201 -19.56 -6.52 10.27
CA MET A 201 -18.98 -5.27 10.79
C MET A 201 -17.94 -5.55 11.87
N ASN A 202 -17.00 -4.63 12.05
CA ASN A 202 -16.01 -4.67 13.13
C ASN A 202 -16.69 -4.88 14.49
N ARG A 203 -16.01 -5.54 15.40
CA ARG A 203 -16.43 -5.57 16.82
C ARG A 203 -16.40 -4.15 17.40
N PRO A 204 -17.22 -3.84 18.41
CA PRO A 204 -17.18 -2.54 19.07
C PRO A 204 -15.77 -2.27 19.63
N ARG A 205 -15.20 -1.10 19.33
CA ARG A 205 -13.87 -0.65 19.79
C ARG A 205 -12.67 -1.42 19.25
N GLU A 206 -12.85 -2.36 18.33
CA GLU A 206 -11.76 -3.11 17.70
C GLU A 206 -11.43 -2.51 16.33
N VAL A 207 -10.39 -1.68 16.29
CA VAL A 207 -9.93 -1.00 15.07
C VAL A 207 -9.18 -1.97 14.15
N THR A 208 -8.48 -2.94 14.74
CA THR A 208 -7.64 -3.91 14.02
C THR A 208 -8.41 -4.83 13.08
N ASP A 209 -9.72 -4.92 13.24
CA ASP A 209 -10.57 -5.75 12.38
C ASP A 209 -10.55 -5.30 10.90
N ASN A 210 -10.11 -4.07 10.58
CA ASN A 210 -9.98 -3.57 9.20
C ASN A 210 -8.54 -3.19 8.78
N ALA A 211 -7.54 -3.81 9.39
CA ALA A 211 -6.11 -3.51 9.17
C ALA A 211 -5.65 -3.58 7.69
N HIS A 212 -6.33 -4.37 6.84
CA HIS A 212 -6.01 -4.44 5.41
C HIS A 212 -6.32 -3.13 4.69
N MET A 213 -7.46 -2.48 5.02
CA MET A 213 -7.85 -1.19 4.45
C MET A 213 -6.97 -0.07 4.98
N GLU A 214 -6.64 -0.08 6.28
CA GLU A 214 -5.70 0.89 6.86
C GLU A 214 -4.34 0.83 6.16
N SER A 215 -3.82 -0.38 5.94
CA SER A 215 -2.56 -0.60 5.22
C SER A 215 -2.63 -0.10 3.77
N PHE A 216 -3.76 -0.30 3.08
CA PHE A 216 -3.96 0.22 1.73
C PHE A 216 -3.98 1.75 1.72
N PHE A 217 -4.78 2.39 2.57
CA PHE A 217 -4.88 3.84 2.61
C PHE A 217 -3.57 4.49 3.02
N HIS A 218 -2.84 3.89 3.95
CA HIS A 218 -1.49 4.33 4.28
C HIS A 218 -0.58 4.28 3.05
N SER A 219 -0.54 3.15 2.34
CA SER A 219 0.27 2.98 1.13
C SER A 219 -0.14 3.99 0.05
N MET A 220 -1.43 4.10 -0.24
CA MET A 220 -1.95 5.03 -1.26
C MET A 220 -1.58 6.49 -0.94
N LYS A 221 -1.82 6.92 0.30
CA LYS A 221 -1.47 8.28 0.72
C LYS A 221 0.03 8.55 0.62
N THR A 222 0.85 7.57 1.00
CA THR A 222 2.31 7.66 0.91
C THR A 222 2.79 7.67 -0.53
N ASP A 223 2.24 6.78 -1.36
CA ASP A 223 2.73 6.55 -2.71
C ASP A 223 2.36 7.71 -3.66
N VAL A 224 1.18 8.35 -3.46
CA VAL A 224 0.62 9.27 -4.46
C VAL A 224 0.06 10.58 -3.94
N VAL A 225 -0.20 10.72 -2.64
CA VAL A 225 -0.78 11.95 -2.06
C VAL A 225 0.28 12.81 -1.38
N HIS A 226 1.23 12.20 -0.65
CA HIS A 226 2.26 12.95 0.04
C HIS A 226 3.23 13.64 -0.94
N GLY A 227 3.37 14.96 -0.76
CA GLY A 227 4.25 15.80 -1.58
C GLY A 227 3.66 16.18 -2.94
N VAL A 228 2.38 15.90 -3.18
CA VAL A 228 1.65 16.35 -4.37
C VAL A 228 0.57 17.33 -3.95
N SER A 229 0.55 18.51 -4.57
CA SER A 229 -0.56 19.45 -4.43
C SER A 229 -1.73 18.97 -5.28
N LEU A 230 -2.80 18.53 -4.63
CA LEU A 230 -4.03 18.12 -5.30
C LEU A 230 -4.92 19.34 -5.44
N ALA A 231 -4.97 19.93 -6.63
CA ALA A 231 -5.70 21.17 -6.88
C ALA A 231 -7.21 20.95 -7.11
N SER A 232 -7.60 19.86 -7.79
CA SER A 232 -8.98 19.61 -8.18
C SER A 232 -9.44 18.18 -7.95
N HIS A 233 -10.76 17.98 -7.92
CA HIS A 233 -11.39 16.64 -7.91
C HIS A 233 -10.97 15.81 -9.13
N ALA A 234 -10.85 16.43 -10.29
CA ALA A 234 -10.45 15.76 -11.53
C ALA A 234 -9.00 15.24 -11.45
N ASP A 235 -8.09 15.99 -10.82
CA ASP A 235 -6.68 15.57 -10.65
C ASP A 235 -6.57 14.34 -9.76
N VAL A 236 -7.29 14.34 -8.64
CA VAL A 236 -7.33 13.16 -7.75
C VAL A 236 -7.93 11.96 -8.46
N THR A 237 -9.03 12.14 -9.18
CA THR A 237 -9.66 11.05 -9.94
C THR A 237 -8.71 10.48 -10.98
N ARG A 238 -8.01 11.34 -11.73
CA ARG A 238 -6.98 10.93 -12.73
C ARG A 238 -5.85 10.16 -12.07
N LEU A 239 -5.39 10.63 -10.92
CA LEU A 239 -4.34 10.00 -10.12
C LEU A 239 -4.77 8.61 -9.63
N LEU A 240 -5.99 8.46 -9.09
CA LEU A 240 -6.52 7.18 -8.64
C LEU A 240 -6.72 6.20 -9.79
N ARG A 241 -7.22 6.65 -10.95
CA ARG A 241 -7.36 5.84 -12.17
C ARG A 241 -6.02 5.27 -12.66
N ARG A 242 -4.90 5.92 -12.36
CA ARG A 242 -3.55 5.41 -12.67
C ARG A 242 -2.98 4.55 -11.53
N TYR A 243 -3.23 4.96 -10.29
CA TYR A 243 -2.66 4.27 -9.12
C TYR A 243 -3.30 2.92 -8.85
N ILE A 244 -4.63 2.79 -8.95
CA ILE A 244 -5.31 1.53 -8.63
C ILE A 244 -4.90 0.39 -9.57
N PRO A 245 -4.80 0.56 -10.89
CA PRO A 245 -4.22 -0.46 -11.76
C PRO A 245 -2.76 -0.79 -11.44
N TYR A 246 -1.92 0.22 -11.12
CA TYR A 246 -0.55 0.00 -10.67
C TYR A 246 -0.51 -0.82 -9.37
N TYR A 247 -1.31 -0.45 -8.37
CA TYR A 247 -1.44 -1.18 -7.11
C TYR A 247 -1.83 -2.65 -7.33
N ASN A 248 -2.81 -2.88 -8.19
CA ASN A 248 -3.35 -4.21 -8.43
C ASN A 248 -2.42 -5.11 -9.25
N ARG A 249 -1.68 -4.58 -10.24
CA ARG A 249 -0.94 -5.37 -11.24
C ARG A 249 0.57 -5.34 -11.09
N VAL A 250 1.11 -4.31 -10.45
CA VAL A 250 2.56 -4.07 -10.45
C VAL A 250 3.14 -3.99 -9.04
N ARG A 251 2.41 -3.34 -8.11
CA ARG A 251 2.94 -3.09 -6.77
C ARG A 251 3.13 -4.38 -5.99
N LEU A 252 4.35 -4.63 -5.51
CA LEU A 252 4.70 -5.81 -4.71
C LEU A 252 4.22 -5.66 -3.26
N HIS A 253 3.59 -6.69 -2.73
CA HIS A 253 3.05 -6.76 -1.37
C HIS A 253 3.77 -7.81 -0.54
N SER A 254 4.36 -7.41 0.60
CA SER A 254 5.05 -8.34 1.50
C SER A 254 4.13 -9.43 2.06
N GLY A 255 2.86 -9.08 2.34
CA GLY A 255 1.85 -10.04 2.81
C GLY A 255 1.24 -10.93 1.71
N LEU A 256 1.71 -10.82 0.47
CA LEU A 256 1.37 -11.66 -0.68
C LEU A 256 2.63 -12.29 -1.28
N ASP A 257 3.62 -12.61 -0.46
CA ASP A 257 4.92 -13.15 -0.89
C ASP A 257 5.62 -12.30 -1.95
N TYR A 258 5.51 -10.97 -1.82
CA TYR A 258 6.03 -9.99 -2.78
C TYR A 258 5.49 -10.19 -4.21
N ARG A 259 4.20 -10.49 -4.32
CA ARG A 259 3.45 -10.51 -5.59
C ARG A 259 2.51 -9.33 -5.68
N SER A 260 2.08 -9.00 -6.90
CA SER A 260 0.95 -8.12 -7.08
C SER A 260 -0.36 -8.82 -6.71
N PRO A 261 -1.43 -8.09 -6.33
CA PRO A 261 -2.74 -8.67 -6.09
C PRO A 261 -3.24 -9.56 -7.22
N VAL A 262 -3.09 -9.14 -8.47
CA VAL A 262 -3.51 -9.92 -9.65
C VAL A 262 -2.69 -11.18 -9.82
N ASP A 263 -1.36 -11.12 -9.71
CA ASP A 263 -0.50 -12.30 -9.83
C ASP A 263 -0.75 -13.31 -8.71
N TYR A 264 -1.16 -12.81 -7.53
CA TYR A 264 -1.51 -13.68 -6.41
C TYR A 264 -2.81 -14.46 -6.66
N GLU A 265 -3.81 -13.84 -7.34
CA GLU A 265 -5.05 -14.53 -7.73
C GLU A 265 -4.78 -15.62 -8.78
N VAL A 266 -4.01 -15.31 -9.84
CA VAL A 266 -3.80 -16.22 -10.99
C VAL A 266 -3.07 -17.51 -10.62
N ARG A 267 -2.14 -17.50 -9.67
CA ARG A 267 -1.32 -18.68 -9.34
C ARG A 267 -1.94 -19.65 -8.35
N ARG A 268 -3.11 -19.35 -7.82
CA ARG A 268 -3.85 -20.21 -6.88
C ARG A 268 -5.26 -20.54 -7.35
N ALA A 269 -5.64 -20.10 -8.54
CA ALA A 269 -6.79 -20.59 -9.29
C ALA A 269 -6.39 -21.81 -10.11
#